data_b8665cc99f853a0adec44390fcb461a8
#
_entry.id   b8665cc99f853a0adec44390fcb461a8
#
_cell.length_a   1.000
_cell.length_b   1.000
_cell.length_c   1.000
_cell.angle_alpha   90.00
_cell.angle_beta   90.00
_cell.angle_gamma   90.00
#
_symmetry.space_group_name_H-M   'P 1'
#
loop_
_entity.id
_entity.type
_entity.pdbx_description
1 polymer ?
#
loop_
_entity_poly.entity_id
_entity_poly.type
_entity_poly.pdbx_seq_one_letter_code
_entity_poly.pdbx_strand_id
1 'polypeptide(L)'
;MPKDSPRSTQALTVTKTDEEWQVSLTPRQYGVLRQHDTEYPGTSPLLGEHRDGTFVCAGCGQPLFSSGTKYESGSGWPSFYAAVEGAISTTEDRTLGMTRVEIHCSRCGGHLGHVFPDGPRPTGQRYCTNGAALRFEPNE
;
A
#
# COMPACT_ATOMS: atom_id res chain seq x y z
N MET A 1 -11.12 10.99 -22.20
CA MET A 1 -10.94 11.19 -21.66
C MET A 1 -10.74 11.73 -21.03
N PRO A 2 -10.94 11.68 -20.84
CA PRO A 2 -10.62 12.20 -20.23
C PRO A 2 -10.28 12.45 -19.33
N LYS A 3 -10.24 12.32 -19.03
CA LYS A 3 -9.85 12.29 -18.21
C LYS A 3 -9.65 12.97 -17.48
N ASP A 4 -9.79 13.03 -17.10
CA ASP A 4 -9.47 13.57 -16.45
C ASP A 4 -9.48 14.14 -15.49
N SER A 5 -9.64 14.08 -14.95
CA SER A 5 -9.67 14.63 -14.08
C SER A 5 -9.12 15.02 -13.41
N PRO A 6 -9.20 15.49 -13.03
CA PRO A 6 -8.39 15.82 -12.26
C PRO A 6 -8.46 15.52 -11.03
N ARG A 7 -8.81 15.37 -10.53
CA ARG A 7 -8.71 15.13 -9.47
C ARG A 7 -7.67 14.81 -9.26
N SER A 8 -6.98 15.55 -9.26
CA SER A 8 -5.92 15.07 -8.85
C SER A 8 -6.03 13.71 -8.90
N THR A 9 -7.07 13.34 -9.15
CA THR A 9 -7.19 12.05 -9.15
C THR A 9 -6.82 11.55 -10.41
N GLN A 10 -5.85 10.79 -10.42
CA GLN A 10 -5.50 10.11 -11.59
C GLN A 10 -6.55 9.13 -11.91
N ALA A 11 -6.82 8.95 -13.16
CA ALA A 11 -7.67 7.87 -13.61
C ALA A 11 -6.98 6.56 -13.28
N LEU A 12 -7.70 5.62 -12.72
CA LEU A 12 -7.14 4.30 -12.46
C LEU A 12 -6.95 3.57 -13.78
N THR A 13 -5.80 2.94 -13.95
CA THR A 13 -5.50 2.20 -15.18
C THR A 13 -5.80 0.72 -15.05
N VAL A 14 -6.05 0.23 -13.84
CA VAL A 14 -6.48 -1.14 -13.63
C VAL A 14 -7.81 -1.08 -12.90
N THR A 15 -8.88 -1.47 -13.59
CA THR A 15 -10.21 -1.49 -13.02
C THR A 15 -10.80 -2.87 -13.23
N LYS A 16 -11.44 -3.39 -12.20
CA LYS A 16 -12.08 -4.69 -12.24
C LYS A 16 -13.38 -4.61 -11.47
N THR A 17 -14.32 -5.47 -11.83
CA THR A 17 -15.54 -5.58 -11.03
C THR A 17 -15.18 -6.21 -9.69
N ASP A 18 -16.08 -6.06 -8.73
CA ASP A 18 -15.90 -6.65 -7.42
C ASP A 18 -15.73 -8.16 -7.54
N GLU A 19 -16.49 -8.79 -8.40
CA GLU A 19 -16.39 -10.22 -8.61
C GLU A 19 -15.03 -10.63 -9.16
N GLU A 20 -14.49 -9.84 -10.08
CA GLU A 20 -13.17 -10.13 -10.63
C GLU A 20 -12.09 -10.03 -9.56
N TRP A 21 -12.21 -9.05 -8.67
CA TRP A 21 -11.25 -8.95 -7.58
C TRP A 21 -11.35 -10.15 -6.65
N GLN A 22 -12.55 -10.60 -6.34
CA GLN A 22 -12.72 -11.76 -5.46
C GLN A 22 -12.11 -13.02 -6.05
N VAL A 23 -12.17 -13.17 -7.36
CA VAL A 23 -11.60 -14.34 -8.01
C VAL A 23 -10.06 -14.28 -8.03
N SER A 24 -9.50 -13.09 -8.25
CA SER A 24 -8.05 -12.97 -8.44
C SER A 24 -7.29 -12.83 -7.13
N LEU A 25 -7.95 -12.53 -6.01
CA LEU A 25 -7.28 -12.29 -4.73
C LEU A 25 -7.70 -13.34 -3.72
N THR A 26 -6.82 -13.60 -2.75
CA THR A 26 -7.24 -14.39 -1.59
C THR A 26 -8.24 -13.57 -0.79
N PRO A 27 -9.06 -14.21 0.08
CA PRO A 27 -9.99 -13.43 0.90
C PRO A 27 -9.32 -12.34 1.74
N ARG A 28 -8.12 -12.62 2.27
CA ARG A 28 -7.41 -11.62 3.05
C ARG A 28 -6.97 -10.45 2.17
N GLN A 29 -6.42 -10.73 0.98
CA GLN A 29 -6.01 -9.67 0.07
C GLN A 29 -7.20 -8.83 -0.37
N TYR A 30 -8.30 -9.50 -0.69
CA TYR A 30 -9.51 -8.79 -1.10
C TYR A 30 -10.01 -7.90 0.03
N GLY A 31 -10.05 -8.41 1.25
CA GLY A 31 -10.51 -7.63 2.38
C GLY A 31 -9.69 -6.37 2.59
N VAL A 32 -8.36 -6.49 2.53
CA VAL A 32 -7.49 -5.33 2.74
C VAL A 32 -7.57 -4.36 1.56
N LEU A 33 -7.41 -4.87 0.34
CA LEU A 33 -7.29 -3.99 -0.83
C LEU A 33 -8.61 -3.35 -1.25
N ARG A 34 -9.70 -4.07 -1.10
CA ARG A 34 -10.97 -3.59 -1.65
C ARG A 34 -12.01 -3.24 -0.61
N GLN A 35 -11.83 -3.68 0.65
CA GLN A 35 -12.81 -3.43 1.72
C GLN A 35 -12.22 -2.70 2.91
N HIS A 36 -11.02 -2.17 2.77
CA HIS A 36 -10.35 -1.37 3.80
C HIS A 36 -10.14 -2.11 5.12
N ASP A 37 -10.01 -3.42 5.06
CA ASP A 37 -9.67 -4.17 6.26
C ASP A 37 -8.24 -3.86 6.68
N THR A 38 -7.97 -4.04 7.97
CA THR A 38 -6.63 -3.88 8.50
C THR A 38 -6.14 -5.24 8.99
N GLU A 39 -4.93 -5.60 8.57
CA GLU A 39 -4.29 -6.82 9.00
C GLU A 39 -3.95 -6.71 10.49
N TYR A 40 -4.04 -7.82 11.20
CA TYR A 40 -3.68 -7.83 12.63
C TYR A 40 -2.18 -7.55 12.79
N PRO A 41 -1.78 -6.70 13.72
CA PRO A 41 -0.35 -6.36 13.84
C PRO A 41 0.48 -7.59 14.20
N GLY A 42 1.67 -7.65 13.63
CA GLY A 42 2.61 -8.72 13.92
C GLY A 42 2.38 -10.00 13.14
N THR A 43 1.39 -10.05 12.24
CA THR A 43 1.05 -11.30 11.55
C THR A 43 1.59 -11.40 10.14
N SER A 44 2.10 -10.31 9.56
CA SER A 44 2.55 -10.36 8.18
C SER A 44 3.89 -11.09 8.05
N PRO A 45 3.99 -12.07 7.14
CA PRO A 45 5.29 -12.69 6.87
C PRO A 45 6.29 -11.70 6.29
N LEU A 46 5.82 -10.56 5.75
CA LEU A 46 6.74 -9.58 5.18
C LEU A 46 7.44 -8.74 6.24
N LEU A 47 7.03 -8.83 7.50
CA LEU A 47 7.76 -8.16 8.57
C LEU A 47 9.22 -8.61 8.61
N GLY A 48 9.48 -9.88 8.37
CA GLY A 48 10.82 -10.42 8.39
C GLY A 48 11.51 -10.47 7.04
N GLU A 49 10.94 -9.82 6.02
CA GLU A 49 11.51 -9.88 4.69
C GLU A 49 12.63 -8.87 4.57
N HIS A 50 13.87 -9.34 4.42
CA HIS A 50 15.05 -8.49 4.36
C HIS A 50 15.86 -8.66 3.09
N ARG A 51 15.40 -9.49 2.15
CA ARG A 51 16.12 -9.65 0.89
C ARG A 51 15.95 -8.40 0.04
N ASP A 52 16.91 -8.19 -0.88
CA ASP A 52 16.78 -7.10 -1.84
C ASP A 52 15.69 -7.44 -2.83
N GLY A 53 14.87 -6.47 -3.12
CA GLY A 53 13.79 -6.67 -4.07
C GLY A 53 12.80 -5.53 -4.04
N THR A 54 11.61 -5.82 -4.55
CA THR A 54 10.55 -4.82 -4.70
C THR A 54 9.26 -5.36 -4.09
N PHE A 55 8.57 -4.49 -3.36
CA PHE A 55 7.24 -4.81 -2.85
C PHE A 55 6.23 -4.24 -3.82
N VAL A 56 5.41 -5.10 -4.39
CA VAL A 56 4.44 -4.72 -5.42
C VAL A 56 3.03 -4.87 -4.87
N CYS A 57 2.08 -4.19 -5.53
CA CYS A 57 0.67 -4.30 -5.17
C CYS A 57 0.19 -5.72 -5.42
N ALA A 58 -0.40 -6.35 -4.40
CA ALA A 58 -0.92 -7.71 -4.56
C ALA A 58 -2.06 -7.77 -5.56
N GLY A 59 -2.74 -6.65 -5.80
CA GLY A 59 -3.87 -6.62 -6.71
C GLY A 59 -3.47 -6.47 -8.16
N CYS A 60 -2.56 -5.57 -8.47
CA CYS A 60 -2.25 -5.25 -9.87
C CYS A 60 -0.78 -5.39 -10.24
N GLY A 61 0.09 -5.66 -9.27
CA GLY A 61 1.50 -5.87 -9.56
C GLY A 61 2.34 -4.61 -9.73
N GLN A 62 1.76 -3.43 -9.48
CA GLN A 62 2.54 -2.21 -9.60
C GLN A 62 3.64 -2.15 -8.53
N PRO A 63 4.89 -1.83 -8.91
CA PRO A 63 5.92 -1.63 -7.90
C PRO A 63 5.55 -0.47 -6.99
N LEU A 64 5.63 -0.69 -5.68
CA LEU A 64 5.21 0.30 -4.69
C LEU A 64 6.36 0.77 -3.81
N PHE A 65 7.18 -0.16 -3.33
CA PHE A 65 8.27 0.17 -2.40
C PHE A 65 9.50 -0.67 -2.71
N SER A 66 10.66 -0.04 -2.58
CA SER A 66 11.92 -0.75 -2.70
C SER A 66 12.34 -1.31 -1.34
N SER A 67 12.98 -2.46 -1.33
CA SER A 67 13.47 -3.05 -0.09
C SER A 67 14.45 -2.12 0.63
N GLY A 68 15.14 -1.25 -0.12
CA GLY A 68 16.08 -0.32 0.49
C GLY A 68 15.43 0.74 1.37
N THR A 69 14.11 0.92 1.27
CA THR A 69 13.40 1.89 2.10
C THR A 69 12.64 1.24 3.26
N LYS A 70 12.66 -0.09 3.35
CA LYS A 70 11.99 -0.79 4.44
C LYS A 70 12.79 -0.66 5.73
N TYR A 71 12.12 -0.47 6.84
CA TYR A 71 12.80 -0.38 8.13
C TYR A 71 11.91 -0.94 9.23
N GLU A 72 12.51 -1.22 10.39
CA GLU A 72 11.81 -1.76 11.55
C GLU A 72 11.20 -0.62 12.35
N SER A 73 9.91 -0.41 12.22
CA SER A 73 9.24 0.67 12.94
C SER A 73 8.71 0.25 14.30
N GLY A 74 8.59 -1.04 14.55
CA GLY A 74 8.00 -1.53 15.78
C GLY A 74 6.49 -1.44 15.80
N SER A 75 5.86 -1.06 14.69
CA SER A 75 4.41 -0.87 14.67
C SER A 75 3.64 -2.17 14.52
N GLY A 76 4.29 -3.23 14.06
CA GLY A 76 3.61 -4.49 13.79
C GLY A 76 3.18 -4.66 12.34
N TRP A 77 3.46 -3.68 11.49
CA TRP A 77 3.17 -3.73 10.06
C TRP A 77 4.41 -3.38 9.28
N PRO A 78 4.56 -3.91 8.04
CA PRO A 78 5.67 -3.51 7.19
C PRO A 78 5.71 -2.00 7.01
N SER A 79 6.88 -1.40 7.17
CA SER A 79 7.03 0.05 7.14
C SER A 79 8.15 0.45 6.19
N PHE A 80 7.94 1.57 5.51
CA PHE A 80 8.90 2.08 4.52
C PHE A 80 8.98 3.59 4.70
N TYR A 81 10.14 4.17 4.43
CA TYR A 81 10.26 5.63 4.57
C TYR A 81 10.08 6.35 3.24
N ALA A 82 9.97 5.63 2.15
CA ALA A 82 9.72 6.24 0.84
C ALA A 82 9.02 5.24 -0.07
N ALA A 83 8.26 5.77 -1.03
CA ALA A 83 7.55 4.95 -2.01
C ALA A 83 8.14 5.21 -3.39
N VAL A 84 7.88 4.29 -4.32
CA VAL A 84 8.22 4.50 -5.72
C VAL A 84 7.44 5.71 -6.21
N GLU A 85 8.12 6.60 -6.92
CA GLU A 85 7.50 7.85 -7.36
C GLU A 85 6.27 7.56 -8.22
N GLY A 86 5.17 8.23 -7.91
CA GLY A 86 3.93 8.09 -8.66
C GLY A 86 3.13 6.85 -8.35
N ALA A 87 3.63 5.98 -7.48
CA ALA A 87 2.96 4.69 -7.22
C ALA A 87 1.84 4.78 -6.19
N ILE A 88 1.85 5.82 -5.38
CA ILE A 88 0.95 5.95 -4.23
C ILE A 88 0.06 7.17 -4.41
N SER A 89 -1.25 6.99 -4.20
CA SER A 89 -2.21 8.07 -4.08
C SER A 89 -2.61 8.18 -2.62
N THR A 90 -3.00 9.39 -2.18
CA THR A 90 -3.35 9.61 -0.78
C THR A 90 -4.74 10.24 -0.68
N THR A 91 -5.43 9.93 0.42
CA THR A 91 -6.69 10.59 0.77
C THR A 91 -6.72 10.78 2.28
N GLU A 92 -7.46 11.79 2.74
CA GLU A 92 -7.65 11.98 4.17
C GLU A 92 -8.63 10.98 4.72
N ASP A 93 -8.29 10.42 5.88
CA ASP A 93 -9.14 9.49 6.59
C ASP A 93 -9.45 10.12 7.93
N ARG A 94 -10.71 10.48 8.17
CA ARG A 94 -11.12 11.20 9.37
C ARG A 94 -11.93 10.33 10.33
N THR A 95 -11.79 9.03 10.21
CA THR A 95 -12.53 8.15 11.10
C THR A 95 -11.97 8.22 12.52
N LEU A 96 -12.79 7.86 13.48
CA LEU A 96 -12.42 7.76 14.89
C LEU A 96 -11.95 9.10 15.48
N GLY A 97 -12.43 10.21 14.92
CA GLY A 97 -12.09 11.53 15.46
C GLY A 97 -10.67 11.95 15.20
N MET A 98 -9.94 11.25 14.35
CA MET A 98 -8.57 11.58 14.00
C MET A 98 -8.46 11.80 12.51
N THR A 99 -7.50 12.64 12.12
CA THR A 99 -7.19 12.81 10.71
C THR A 99 -5.92 12.03 10.41
N ARG A 100 -6.03 11.07 9.49
CA ARG A 100 -4.89 10.29 9.04
C ARG A 100 -4.83 10.38 7.53
N VAL A 101 -3.68 10.05 6.95
CA VAL A 101 -3.52 10.05 5.50
C VAL A 101 -3.47 8.60 5.04
N GLU A 102 -4.50 8.20 4.31
CA GLU A 102 -4.61 6.85 3.80
C GLU A 102 -3.87 6.75 2.48
N ILE A 103 -3.18 5.63 2.23
CA ILE A 103 -2.46 5.42 0.98
C ILE A 103 -3.11 4.31 0.17
N HIS A 104 -3.12 4.52 -1.15
CA HIS A 104 -3.71 3.61 -2.12
C HIS A 104 -2.73 3.36 -3.25
N CYS A 105 -2.86 2.21 -3.90
CA CYS A 105 -2.13 1.97 -5.15
C CYS A 105 -2.68 2.92 -6.21
N SER A 106 -1.81 3.70 -6.85
CA SER A 106 -2.26 4.70 -7.82
C SER A 106 -2.81 4.05 -9.09
N ARG A 107 -2.48 2.77 -9.35
CA ARG A 107 -2.91 2.11 -10.57
C ARG A 107 -4.28 1.46 -10.42
N CYS A 108 -4.54 0.78 -9.31
CA CYS A 108 -5.80 0.06 -9.15
C CYS A 108 -6.69 0.61 -8.04
N GLY A 109 -6.19 1.57 -7.26
CA GLY A 109 -6.96 2.16 -6.18
C GLY A 109 -7.05 1.32 -4.92
N GLY A 110 -6.33 0.20 -4.86
CA GLY A 110 -6.39 -0.67 -3.69
C GLY A 110 -5.87 0.00 -2.43
N HIS A 111 -6.56 -0.22 -1.31
CA HIS A 111 -6.16 0.32 -0.02
C HIS A 111 -4.88 -0.38 0.46
N LEU A 112 -3.87 0.39 0.83
CA LEU A 112 -2.60 -0.17 1.27
C LEU A 112 -2.38 0.02 2.76
N GLY A 113 -2.73 1.17 3.29
CA GLY A 113 -2.49 1.50 4.68
C GLY A 113 -2.54 3.01 4.88
N HIS A 114 -1.59 3.52 5.66
CA HIS A 114 -1.55 4.94 5.99
C HIS A 114 -0.11 5.43 5.99
N VAL A 115 0.08 6.75 5.83
CA VAL A 115 1.40 7.36 5.95
C VAL A 115 1.35 8.36 7.09
N PHE A 116 2.41 8.37 7.91
CA PHE A 116 2.52 9.22 9.08
C PHE A 116 3.82 10.03 9.00
N PRO A 117 3.87 11.22 9.62
CA PRO A 117 5.07 12.06 9.55
C PRO A 117 6.13 11.74 10.60
N ASP A 118 6.09 10.57 11.18
CA ASP A 118 6.99 10.16 12.25
C ASP A 118 8.00 9.11 11.80
N GLY A 119 8.44 9.18 10.55
CA GLY A 119 9.41 8.24 10.00
C GLY A 119 10.83 8.75 10.09
N PRO A 120 11.78 7.91 9.63
CA PRO A 120 13.20 8.26 9.68
C PRO A 120 13.59 9.14 8.50
N ARG A 121 14.78 9.70 8.58
CA ARG A 121 15.37 10.36 7.43
C ARG A 121 15.53 9.35 6.31
N PRO A 122 15.57 9.80 5.06
CA PRO A 122 15.60 11.20 4.62
C PRO A 122 14.23 11.86 4.50
N THR A 123 13.14 11.09 4.47
CA THR A 123 11.84 11.68 4.17
C THR A 123 11.07 12.13 5.41
N GLY A 124 11.34 11.52 6.56
CA GLY A 124 10.53 11.76 7.74
C GLY A 124 9.16 11.11 7.68
N GLN A 125 8.90 10.27 6.68
CA GLN A 125 7.60 9.63 6.49
C GLN A 125 7.66 8.18 6.92
N ARG A 126 6.56 7.67 7.45
CA ARG A 126 6.41 6.26 7.75
C ARG A 126 5.20 5.75 6.97
N TYR A 127 5.47 5.02 5.90
CA TYR A 127 4.42 4.37 5.12
C TYR A 127 4.15 3.03 5.80
N CYS A 128 3.03 2.94 6.50
CA CYS A 128 2.66 1.76 7.26
C CYS A 128 1.66 0.98 6.42
N THR A 129 2.06 -0.19 5.95
CA THR A 129 1.26 -0.93 4.97
C THR A 129 0.80 -2.26 5.55
N ASN A 130 -0.35 -2.72 5.07
CA ASN A 130 -0.80 -4.08 5.37
C ASN A 130 -0.04 -5.04 4.46
N GLY A 131 0.60 -6.04 5.05
CA GLY A 131 1.37 -7.00 4.25
C GLY A 131 0.51 -7.76 3.26
N ALA A 132 -0.76 -7.97 3.58
CA ALA A 132 -1.66 -8.66 2.67
C ALA A 132 -1.92 -7.86 1.40
N ALA A 133 -1.66 -6.55 1.41
CA ALA A 133 -1.80 -5.71 0.22
C ALA A 133 -0.57 -5.76 -0.67
N LEU A 134 0.48 -6.43 -0.24
CA LEU A 134 1.78 -6.43 -0.91
C LEU A 134 2.18 -7.84 -1.31
N ARG A 135 3.01 -7.92 -2.33
CA ARG A 135 3.70 -9.14 -2.71
C ARG A 135 5.17 -8.78 -2.88
N PHE A 136 6.07 -9.61 -2.36
CA PHE A 136 7.50 -9.33 -2.48
C PHE A 136 8.08 -10.06 -3.69
N GLU A 137 8.83 -9.33 -4.50
CA GLU A 137 9.53 -9.89 -5.64
C GLU A 137 11.03 -9.69 -5.43
N PRO A 138 11.78 -10.75 -5.13
CA PRO A 138 13.20 -10.58 -4.86
C PRO A 138 13.96 -10.26 -6.14
N ASN A 139 15.06 -9.52 -5.99
CA ASN A 139 15.98 -9.32 -7.09
C ASN A 139 16.73 -10.62 -7.33
N GLU A 140 17.14 -10.85 -8.54
CA GLU A 140 17.90 -12.06 -8.86
C GLU A 140 19.36 -11.95 -8.52
#